data_e87bec23cd0d171a0f6c5ef5a8464334
#
_entry.id   e87bec23cd0d171a0f6c5ef5a8464334
#
_cell.length_a   1.000
_cell.length_b   1.000
_cell.length_c   1.000
_cell.angle_alpha   90.00
_cell.angle_beta   90.00
_cell.angle_gamma   90.00
#
_symmetry.space_group_name_H-M   'P 1'
#
loop_
_entity.id
_entity.type
_entity.pdbx_description
1 polymer ?
#
loop_
_entity_poly.entity_id
_entity_poly.type
_entity_poly.pdbx_seq_one_letter_code
_entity_poly.pdbx_strand_id
1 'polypeptide(L)'
;MQRLLTASAAVLALALAAGNASAQNFSDLARQDLQATHDALKANHPAAVVPGAASETFRSWIDAGLQDALSKAGQVNSGESHAYLLRYYANGFRDSNIATNPTFEAASPFFATGWPGVATAWRNGEYVVSYVQPGVRGAPPVGAVVKTCNLQPIADFAKAKLDGFEGDLTTEAARVRTAPYLLWNRNNPMVGGVPSTCEFQVGRRAREYKMSPQPATAANLEAAYRASVFTPGATKLSIEQVDGRPWVHVNSLEDNAGWDAFYAQVESQIATLRGAQGLVIDLRGAEGGSVNATSRGYGLANRIWTPEFTVSRQPEAGQITYRATAANRQWFADTLNRMQSDPRFVQESAPVIEQTQAIVAAFDAALAAGQQTFVMPGRPSVADTGAANPVQGKVVVLVDGGCTNGCLDTLDLLTRLPNVQLAGSATDVDSIFIEPTVQRLPSNYSDLSYGHKAWTTRQRGNNQGYVPAQGLTYTGNPTDEAAVRAWVGTLF
;
A
#
# COMPACT_ATOMS: atom_id res chain seq x y z
N MET A 1 -29.19 21.83 66.86
CA MET A 1 -29.55 20.67 66.01
C MET A 1 -30.15 21.16 64.70
N GLN A 2 -29.39 21.82 63.85
CA GLN A 2 -29.90 22.32 62.53
C GLN A 2 -28.75 22.65 61.60
N ARG A 3 -27.80 21.76 61.32
CA ARG A 3 -26.73 21.92 60.32
C ARG A 3 -26.24 20.58 59.71
N LEU A 4 -27.07 19.57 59.57
CA LEU A 4 -26.66 18.27 59.02
C LEU A 4 -27.58 17.68 57.93
N LEU A 5 -28.43 18.54 57.30
CA LEU A 5 -29.39 18.07 56.29
C LEU A 5 -29.21 18.70 54.87
N THR A 6 -28.14 19.49 54.65
CA THR A 6 -27.92 20.15 53.33
C THR A 6 -26.78 19.57 52.49
N ALA A 7 -26.06 18.55 53.01
CA ALA A 7 -24.93 17.93 52.25
C ALA A 7 -25.33 16.72 51.39
N SER A 8 -26.52 16.13 51.59
CA SER A 8 -26.92 14.90 50.88
C SER A 8 -27.65 15.13 49.54
N ALA A 9 -28.13 16.33 49.29
CA ALA A 9 -28.86 16.63 48.04
C ALA A 9 -27.94 17.03 46.86
N ALA A 10 -26.73 17.53 47.17
CA ALA A 10 -25.78 17.93 46.13
C ALA A 10 -25.00 16.74 45.48
N VAL A 11 -24.84 15.64 46.22
CA VAL A 11 -24.14 14.44 45.73
C VAL A 11 -25.02 13.62 44.78
N LEU A 12 -26.35 13.63 44.97
CA LEU A 12 -27.27 12.92 44.07
C LEU A 12 -27.50 13.64 42.74
N ALA A 13 -27.32 14.97 42.66
CA ALA A 13 -27.47 15.73 41.43
C ALA A 13 -26.24 15.63 40.51
N LEU A 14 -25.02 15.36 41.06
CA LEU A 14 -23.84 15.09 40.26
C LEU A 14 -23.77 13.65 39.71
N ALA A 15 -24.43 12.70 40.34
CA ALA A 15 -24.51 11.32 39.85
C ALA A 15 -25.53 11.13 38.71
N LEU A 16 -26.48 12.05 38.53
CA LEU A 16 -27.45 12.04 37.43
C LEU A 16 -26.98 12.82 36.17
N ALA A 17 -25.95 13.66 36.30
CA ALA A 17 -25.33 14.36 35.15
C ALA A 17 -24.24 13.56 34.45
N ALA A 18 -23.77 12.45 35.00
CA ALA A 18 -22.78 11.54 34.39
C ALA A 18 -23.43 10.45 33.50
N GLY A 19 -24.76 10.46 33.31
CA GLY A 19 -25.54 9.38 32.71
C GLY A 19 -25.94 9.56 31.24
N ASN A 20 -25.46 10.57 30.51
CA ASN A 20 -25.70 10.71 29.08
C ASN A 20 -24.40 10.95 28.31
N ALA A 21 -23.42 10.10 28.47
CA ALA A 21 -22.54 9.81 27.35
C ALA A 21 -23.42 9.04 26.36
N SER A 22 -24.04 9.76 25.41
CA SER A 22 -24.76 9.12 24.30
C SER A 22 -23.79 8.11 23.68
N ALA A 23 -24.16 6.82 23.68
CA ALA A 23 -23.41 5.80 22.99
C ALA A 23 -23.15 6.31 21.58
N GLN A 24 -21.89 6.43 21.20
CA GLN A 24 -21.47 7.02 19.93
C GLN A 24 -22.12 6.22 18.81
N ASN A 25 -22.94 6.85 18.01
CA ASN A 25 -23.62 6.18 16.91
C ASN A 25 -22.66 6.05 15.73
N PHE A 26 -21.86 4.99 15.69
CA PHE A 26 -20.91 4.72 14.62
C PHE A 26 -21.54 4.64 13.24
N SER A 27 -22.81 4.22 13.14
CA SER A 27 -23.56 4.21 11.87
C SER A 27 -23.73 5.62 11.31
N ASP A 28 -24.07 6.61 12.16
CA ASP A 28 -24.25 8.00 11.72
C ASP A 28 -22.91 8.65 11.39
N LEU A 29 -21.87 8.39 12.18
CA LEU A 29 -20.50 8.84 11.86
C LEU A 29 -20.01 8.29 10.52
N ALA A 30 -20.28 7.01 10.24
CA ALA A 30 -19.90 6.40 8.98
C ALA A 30 -20.65 7.01 7.78
N ARG A 31 -21.96 7.32 7.94
CA ARG A 31 -22.73 8.02 6.91
C ARG A 31 -22.19 9.41 6.62
N GLN A 32 -21.85 10.14 7.68
CA GLN A 32 -21.27 11.49 7.57
C GLN A 32 -19.93 11.44 6.83
N ASP A 33 -19.05 10.53 7.19
CA ASP A 33 -17.73 10.41 6.57
C ASP A 33 -17.78 9.88 5.14
N LEU A 34 -18.71 8.96 4.83
CA LEU A 34 -18.95 8.52 3.45
C LEU A 34 -19.38 9.69 2.57
N GLN A 35 -20.31 10.53 3.04
CA GLN A 35 -20.74 11.70 2.29
C GLN A 35 -19.61 12.70 2.11
N ALA A 36 -18.84 12.98 3.16
CA ALA A 36 -17.68 13.87 3.08
C ALA A 36 -16.61 13.34 2.12
N THR A 37 -16.35 12.03 2.15
CA THR A 37 -15.44 11.37 1.20
C THR A 37 -15.91 11.52 -0.24
N HIS A 38 -17.17 11.22 -0.51
CA HIS A 38 -17.78 11.40 -1.83
C HIS A 38 -17.64 12.83 -2.33
N ASP A 39 -18.01 13.82 -1.50
CA ASP A 39 -18.02 15.24 -1.90
C ASP A 39 -16.59 15.75 -2.16
N ALA A 40 -15.64 15.35 -1.31
CA ALA A 40 -14.23 15.69 -1.50
C ALA A 40 -13.66 15.10 -2.79
N LEU A 41 -13.90 13.82 -3.07
CA LEU A 41 -13.43 13.16 -4.28
C LEU A 41 -14.09 13.74 -5.54
N LYS A 42 -15.40 13.93 -5.52
CA LYS A 42 -16.17 14.49 -6.65
C LYS A 42 -15.71 15.92 -7.01
N ALA A 43 -15.39 16.72 -6.00
CA ALA A 43 -14.91 18.09 -6.20
C ALA A 43 -13.46 18.15 -6.66
N ASN A 44 -12.56 17.37 -6.01
CA ASN A 44 -11.13 17.65 -6.04
C ASN A 44 -10.29 16.59 -6.77
N HIS A 45 -10.80 15.35 -6.95
CA HIS A 45 -10.05 14.31 -7.64
C HIS A 45 -9.99 14.55 -9.15
N PRO A 46 -8.82 14.39 -9.81
CA PRO A 46 -8.69 14.64 -11.25
C PRO A 46 -9.58 13.75 -12.11
N ALA A 47 -9.83 12.50 -11.71
CA ALA A 47 -10.67 11.56 -12.45
C ALA A 47 -12.12 12.05 -12.65
N ALA A 48 -12.59 13.01 -11.85
CA ALA A 48 -13.92 13.60 -12.05
C ALA A 48 -14.03 14.32 -13.41
N VAL A 49 -12.92 14.85 -13.95
CA VAL A 49 -12.92 15.71 -15.15
C VAL A 49 -11.91 15.30 -16.22
N VAL A 50 -10.81 14.62 -15.88
CA VAL A 50 -9.82 14.14 -16.84
C VAL A 50 -10.40 12.96 -17.62
N PRO A 51 -10.28 12.90 -18.96
CA PRO A 51 -10.75 11.75 -19.73
C PRO A 51 -9.86 10.52 -19.57
N GLY A 52 -10.39 9.35 -19.92
CA GLY A 52 -9.65 8.08 -19.95
C GLY A 52 -10.29 6.96 -19.13
N ALA A 53 -9.86 5.73 -19.37
CA ALA A 53 -10.43 4.53 -18.77
C ALA A 53 -10.40 4.53 -17.23
N ALA A 54 -9.29 4.98 -16.61
CA ALA A 54 -9.18 5.12 -15.15
C ALA A 54 -10.24 6.05 -14.58
N SER A 55 -10.51 7.17 -15.28
CA SER A 55 -11.54 8.11 -14.89
C SER A 55 -12.97 7.57 -15.09
N GLU A 56 -13.16 6.65 -16.04
CA GLU A 56 -14.46 5.98 -16.23
C GLU A 56 -14.78 5.07 -15.06
N THR A 57 -13.80 4.30 -14.55
CA THR A 57 -13.95 3.50 -13.34
C THR A 57 -14.33 4.38 -12.15
N PHE A 58 -13.64 5.49 -11.96
CA PHE A 58 -13.96 6.46 -10.91
C PHE A 58 -15.39 6.99 -11.04
N ARG A 59 -15.78 7.49 -12.23
CA ARG A 59 -17.12 8.06 -12.46
C ARG A 59 -18.25 7.03 -12.33
N SER A 60 -18.00 5.77 -12.66
CA SER A 60 -19.00 4.71 -12.49
C SER A 60 -19.24 4.34 -11.03
N TRP A 61 -18.21 4.50 -10.18
CA TRP A 61 -18.27 4.09 -8.77
C TRP A 61 -18.67 5.24 -7.82
N ILE A 62 -18.32 6.48 -8.13
CA ILE A 62 -18.47 7.60 -7.17
C ILE A 62 -19.86 7.69 -6.53
N ASP A 63 -20.92 7.72 -7.32
CA ASP A 63 -22.30 7.80 -6.82
C ASP A 63 -22.87 6.41 -6.49
N ALA A 64 -22.65 5.40 -7.33
CA ALA A 64 -23.14 4.03 -7.11
C ALA A 64 -22.50 3.37 -5.89
N GLY A 65 -21.19 3.53 -5.72
CA GLY A 65 -20.46 3.02 -4.57
C GLY A 65 -20.84 3.68 -3.26
N LEU A 66 -21.16 4.99 -3.28
CA LEU A 66 -21.71 5.69 -2.11
C LEU A 66 -23.03 5.05 -1.67
N GLN A 67 -23.97 4.84 -2.60
CA GLN A 67 -25.26 4.22 -2.28
C GLN A 67 -25.10 2.80 -1.74
N ASP A 68 -24.21 2.02 -2.35
CA ASP A 68 -23.91 0.67 -1.88
C ASP A 68 -23.28 0.68 -0.47
N ALA A 69 -22.30 1.54 -0.20
CA ALA A 69 -21.71 1.70 1.12
C ALA A 69 -22.75 2.18 2.16
N LEU A 70 -23.58 3.17 1.83
CA LEU A 70 -24.64 3.66 2.72
C LEU A 70 -25.64 2.57 3.09
N SER A 71 -25.93 1.61 2.20
CA SER A 71 -26.79 0.48 2.48
C SER A 71 -26.24 -0.43 3.60
N LYS A 72 -24.93 -0.45 3.79
CA LYS A 72 -24.19 -1.25 4.79
C LYS A 72 -24.01 -0.49 6.12
N ALA A 73 -24.17 0.83 6.12
CA ALA A 73 -23.87 1.68 7.28
C ALA A 73 -24.64 1.29 8.55
N GLY A 74 -25.85 0.73 8.42
CA GLY A 74 -26.61 0.22 9.58
C GLY A 74 -25.96 -0.93 10.34
N GLN A 75 -24.94 -1.59 9.77
CA GLN A 75 -24.18 -2.66 10.42
C GLN A 75 -22.95 -2.14 11.19
N VAL A 76 -22.60 -0.86 11.02
CA VAL A 76 -21.41 -0.23 11.65
C VAL A 76 -21.71 0.03 13.13
N ASN A 77 -20.90 -0.59 14.01
CA ASN A 77 -21.11 -0.57 15.46
C ASN A 77 -19.83 -0.31 16.26
N SER A 78 -18.69 -0.10 15.59
CA SER A 78 -17.39 0.16 16.21
C SER A 78 -16.49 0.99 15.30
N GLY A 79 -15.34 1.48 15.81
CA GLY A 79 -14.33 2.16 15.02
C GLY A 79 -13.76 1.29 13.89
N GLU A 80 -13.53 0.00 14.17
CA GLU A 80 -13.04 -0.95 13.17
C GLU A 80 -14.05 -1.17 12.04
N SER A 81 -15.34 -1.37 12.36
CA SER A 81 -16.39 -1.52 11.33
C SER A 81 -16.61 -0.22 10.53
N HIS A 82 -16.45 0.96 11.18
CA HIS A 82 -16.41 2.25 10.49
C HIS A 82 -15.25 2.31 9.48
N ALA A 83 -14.03 1.95 9.92
CA ALA A 83 -12.86 1.93 9.04
C ALA A 83 -13.03 0.96 7.85
N TYR A 84 -13.65 -0.21 8.07
CA TYR A 84 -13.95 -1.16 6.99
C TYR A 84 -14.94 -0.61 5.97
N LEU A 85 -15.97 0.07 6.42
CA LEU A 85 -16.96 0.62 5.50
C LEU A 85 -16.38 1.74 4.62
N LEU A 86 -15.57 2.62 5.19
CA LEU A 86 -14.88 3.66 4.43
C LEU A 86 -13.87 3.05 3.46
N ARG A 87 -13.10 2.05 3.90
CA ARG A 87 -12.16 1.32 3.04
C ARG A 87 -12.87 0.62 1.89
N TYR A 88 -14.04 0.03 2.14
CA TYR A 88 -14.85 -0.58 1.10
C TYR A 88 -15.21 0.42 -0.01
N TYR A 89 -15.65 1.62 0.37
CA TYR A 89 -15.94 2.66 -0.59
C TYR A 89 -14.68 3.13 -1.33
N ALA A 90 -13.57 3.34 -0.62
CA ALA A 90 -12.29 3.77 -1.20
C ALA A 90 -11.72 2.73 -2.19
N ASN A 91 -11.68 1.45 -1.82
CA ASN A 91 -11.14 0.40 -2.68
C ASN A 91 -11.96 0.16 -3.96
N GLY A 92 -13.24 0.51 -3.96
CA GLY A 92 -14.10 0.36 -5.15
C GLY A 92 -13.73 1.31 -6.30
N PHE A 93 -12.96 2.37 -6.05
CA PHE A 93 -12.43 3.25 -7.10
C PHE A 93 -11.31 2.58 -7.93
N ARG A 94 -10.74 1.49 -7.45
CA ARG A 94 -9.59 0.83 -8.09
C ARG A 94 -8.45 1.82 -8.35
N ASP A 95 -8.17 2.63 -7.37
CA ASP A 95 -7.13 3.66 -7.36
C ASP A 95 -6.34 3.53 -6.06
N SER A 96 -5.08 3.12 -6.16
CA SER A 96 -4.23 2.86 -5.00
C SER A 96 -3.92 4.11 -4.17
N ASN A 97 -4.13 5.30 -4.73
CA ASN A 97 -3.94 6.57 -4.04
C ASN A 97 -5.23 7.12 -3.40
N ILE A 98 -6.39 6.47 -3.60
CA ILE A 98 -7.59 6.72 -2.82
C ILE A 98 -7.62 5.74 -1.64
N ALA A 99 -7.38 6.25 -0.44
CA ALA A 99 -7.34 5.45 0.78
C ALA A 99 -8.01 6.15 1.95
N THR A 100 -8.55 5.36 2.87
CA THR A 100 -9.01 5.85 4.18
C THR A 100 -8.21 5.18 5.28
N ASN A 101 -7.59 5.99 6.13
CA ASN A 101 -6.71 5.54 7.19
C ASN A 101 -7.36 5.82 8.55
N PRO A 102 -7.56 4.80 9.41
CA PRO A 102 -8.10 5.00 10.75
C PRO A 102 -7.14 5.84 11.59
N THR A 103 -7.69 6.73 12.42
CA THR A 103 -6.94 7.64 13.28
C THR A 103 -7.13 7.35 14.76
N PHE A 104 -7.74 6.21 15.07
CA PHE A 104 -7.91 5.68 16.43
C PHE A 104 -6.96 4.51 16.67
N GLU A 105 -6.63 4.28 17.93
CA GLU A 105 -5.89 3.09 18.33
C GLU A 105 -6.84 1.89 18.40
N ALA A 106 -6.57 0.86 17.61
CA ALA A 106 -7.37 -0.34 17.60
C ALA A 106 -7.10 -1.19 18.84
N ALA A 107 -8.16 -1.80 19.39
CA ALA A 107 -8.05 -2.69 20.54
C ALA A 107 -7.23 -3.96 20.23
N SER A 108 -7.11 -4.35 18.97
CA SER A 108 -6.33 -5.50 18.52
C SER A 108 -5.53 -5.13 17.28
N PRO A 109 -4.23 -5.47 17.21
CA PRO A 109 -3.50 -5.43 15.95
C PRO A 109 -4.23 -6.31 14.95
N PHE A 110 -4.20 -5.94 13.68
CA PHE A 110 -4.99 -6.59 12.63
C PHE A 110 -6.51 -6.53 12.80
N PHE A 111 -7.07 -5.73 13.74
CA PHE A 111 -8.50 -5.68 14.08
C PHE A 111 -9.14 -7.06 14.39
N ALA A 112 -8.35 -8.07 14.68
CA ALA A 112 -8.85 -9.44 14.81
C ALA A 112 -9.31 -9.75 16.25
N THR A 113 -10.52 -10.30 16.37
CA THR A 113 -11.12 -10.71 17.64
C THR A 113 -11.17 -12.23 17.82
N GLY A 114 -10.94 -12.99 16.74
CA GLY A 114 -10.91 -14.44 16.77
C GLY A 114 -10.35 -15.02 15.47
N TRP A 115 -9.87 -16.25 15.53
CA TRP A 115 -9.33 -16.97 14.38
C TRP A 115 -9.36 -18.49 14.65
N PRO A 116 -9.23 -19.36 13.65
CA PRO A 116 -9.29 -20.80 13.89
C PRO A 116 -7.93 -21.42 14.32
N GLY A 117 -6.92 -20.59 14.63
CA GLY A 117 -5.55 -21.07 14.85
C GLY A 117 -4.84 -21.48 13.54
N VAL A 118 -5.41 -21.07 12.40
CA VAL A 118 -4.90 -21.37 11.04
C VAL A 118 -4.87 -20.08 10.24
N ALA A 119 -3.78 -19.87 9.51
CA ALA A 119 -3.69 -18.83 8.51
C ALA A 119 -3.42 -19.40 7.12
N THR A 120 -3.79 -18.64 6.11
CA THR A 120 -3.57 -18.99 4.70
C THR A 120 -2.62 -17.99 4.04
N ALA A 121 -1.96 -18.43 2.98
CA ALA A 121 -1.22 -17.59 2.05
C ALA A 121 -1.78 -17.77 0.65
N TRP A 122 -1.66 -16.75 -0.18
CA TRP A 122 -1.92 -16.85 -1.60
C TRP A 122 -0.65 -17.28 -2.32
N ARG A 123 -0.69 -18.45 -2.98
CA ARG A 123 0.45 -19.02 -3.71
C ARG A 123 -0.05 -19.74 -4.96
N ASN A 124 0.58 -19.46 -6.09
CA ASN A 124 0.26 -20.11 -7.38
C ASN A 124 -1.23 -20.09 -7.75
N GLY A 125 -1.91 -18.99 -7.44
CA GLY A 125 -3.32 -18.84 -7.74
C GLY A 125 -4.28 -19.55 -6.78
N GLU A 126 -3.79 -20.05 -5.63
CA GLU A 126 -4.57 -20.79 -4.64
C GLU A 126 -4.34 -20.26 -3.21
N TYR A 127 -5.38 -20.38 -2.37
CA TYR A 127 -5.24 -20.17 -0.93
C TYR A 127 -4.73 -21.46 -0.28
N VAL A 128 -3.53 -21.42 0.28
CA VAL A 128 -2.89 -22.56 0.94
C VAL A 128 -2.70 -22.29 2.43
N VAL A 129 -2.82 -23.31 3.26
CA VAL A 129 -2.49 -23.21 4.70
C VAL A 129 -0.99 -22.91 4.83
N SER A 130 -0.66 -21.78 5.40
CA SER A 130 0.72 -21.31 5.65
C SER A 130 1.15 -21.49 7.09
N TYR A 131 0.21 -21.47 8.02
CA TYR A 131 0.49 -21.54 9.45
C TYR A 131 -0.63 -22.29 10.19
N VAL A 132 -0.21 -23.09 11.15
CA VAL A 132 -1.08 -23.73 12.15
C VAL A 132 -0.50 -23.44 13.53
N GLN A 133 -1.29 -22.85 14.41
CA GLN A 133 -0.86 -22.55 15.78
C GLN A 133 -0.50 -23.85 16.52
N PRO A 134 0.65 -23.92 17.20
CA PRO A 134 1.01 -25.05 18.01
C PRO A 134 -0.09 -25.42 19.03
N GLY A 135 -0.41 -26.71 19.12
CA GLY A 135 -1.44 -27.23 20.04
C GLY A 135 -2.87 -27.24 19.49
N VAL A 136 -3.16 -26.64 18.35
CA VAL A 136 -4.49 -26.74 17.73
C VAL A 136 -4.67 -28.13 17.12
N ARG A 137 -5.61 -28.91 17.69
CA ARG A 137 -5.90 -30.28 17.25
C ARG A 137 -6.91 -30.29 16.11
N GLY A 138 -6.75 -31.20 15.17
CA GLY A 138 -7.69 -31.38 14.06
C GLY A 138 -7.65 -30.26 13.03
N ALA A 139 -6.59 -29.44 12.99
CA ALA A 139 -6.37 -28.43 11.97
C ALA A 139 -5.91 -29.07 10.64
N PRO A 140 -6.20 -28.43 9.50
CA PRO A 140 -5.61 -28.83 8.22
C PRO A 140 -4.08 -28.66 8.25
N PRO A 141 -3.32 -29.56 7.62
CA PRO A 141 -1.85 -29.43 7.60
C PRO A 141 -1.38 -28.23 6.76
N VAL A 142 -0.22 -27.68 7.09
CA VAL A 142 0.47 -26.68 6.25
C VAL A 142 0.65 -27.25 4.83
N GLY A 143 0.39 -26.43 3.82
CA GLY A 143 0.42 -26.79 2.40
C GLY A 143 -0.93 -27.34 1.87
N ALA A 144 -1.94 -27.54 2.73
CA ALA A 144 -3.28 -27.92 2.28
C ALA A 144 -3.94 -26.74 1.52
N VAL A 145 -4.58 -27.03 0.40
CA VAL A 145 -5.26 -26.02 -0.44
C VAL A 145 -6.72 -25.88 -0.01
N VAL A 146 -7.19 -24.66 0.24
CA VAL A 146 -8.58 -24.37 0.59
C VAL A 146 -9.44 -24.50 -0.68
N LYS A 147 -10.52 -25.28 -0.63
CA LYS A 147 -11.44 -25.46 -1.77
C LYS A 147 -12.80 -24.80 -1.56
N THR A 148 -13.37 -24.99 -0.38
CA THR A 148 -14.65 -24.35 -0.01
C THR A 148 -14.60 -23.90 1.44
N CYS A 149 -15.37 -22.86 1.80
CA CYS A 149 -15.69 -22.53 3.18
C CYS A 149 -17.20 -22.27 3.31
N ASN A 150 -17.84 -22.83 4.35
CA ASN A 150 -19.29 -22.78 4.53
C ASN A 150 -20.07 -23.18 3.26
N LEU A 151 -19.61 -24.22 2.57
CA LEU A 151 -20.14 -24.75 1.30
C LEU A 151 -20.01 -23.80 0.10
N GLN A 152 -19.37 -22.64 0.25
CA GLN A 152 -19.09 -21.73 -0.87
C GLN A 152 -17.73 -22.04 -1.48
N PRO A 153 -17.59 -22.03 -2.84
CA PRO A 153 -16.29 -22.06 -3.50
C PRO A 153 -15.36 -20.99 -2.94
N ILE A 154 -14.08 -21.33 -2.78
CA ILE A 154 -13.14 -20.44 -2.09
C ILE A 154 -12.97 -19.07 -2.77
N ALA A 155 -13.09 -19.01 -4.10
CA ALA A 155 -13.03 -17.75 -4.83
C ALA A 155 -14.19 -16.81 -4.45
N ASP A 156 -15.42 -17.34 -4.35
CA ASP A 156 -16.60 -16.57 -3.98
C ASP A 156 -16.56 -16.16 -2.49
N PHE A 157 -16.13 -17.10 -1.63
CA PHE A 157 -15.97 -16.82 -0.20
C PHE A 157 -14.91 -15.73 0.04
N ALA A 158 -13.75 -15.81 -0.61
CA ALA A 158 -12.68 -14.82 -0.50
C ALA A 158 -13.14 -13.46 -1.04
N LYS A 159 -13.81 -13.43 -2.19
CA LYS A 159 -14.37 -12.20 -2.75
C LYS A 159 -15.36 -11.55 -1.78
N ALA A 160 -16.31 -12.31 -1.23
CA ALA A 160 -17.30 -11.76 -0.30
C ALA A 160 -16.67 -11.25 1.01
N LYS A 161 -15.58 -11.87 1.46
CA LYS A 161 -14.95 -11.55 2.75
C LYS A 161 -13.85 -10.50 2.68
N LEU A 162 -13.07 -10.48 1.60
CA LEU A 162 -11.85 -9.69 1.51
C LEU A 162 -11.94 -8.55 0.49
N ASP A 163 -12.62 -8.77 -0.66
CA ASP A 163 -12.62 -7.78 -1.75
C ASP A 163 -13.34 -6.50 -1.34
N GLY A 164 -12.70 -5.37 -1.58
CA GLY A 164 -13.16 -4.07 -1.13
C GLY A 164 -12.86 -3.78 0.35
N PHE A 165 -13.14 -4.72 1.26
CA PHE A 165 -12.94 -4.49 2.70
C PHE A 165 -11.47 -4.56 3.14
N GLU A 166 -10.69 -5.48 2.58
CA GLU A 166 -9.27 -5.66 2.93
C GLU A 166 -8.32 -5.17 1.83
N GLY A 167 -8.79 -5.11 0.59
CA GLY A 167 -8.04 -4.64 -0.56
C GLY A 167 -8.74 -4.92 -1.88
N ASP A 168 -8.12 -4.52 -2.97
CA ASP A 168 -8.56 -4.82 -4.33
C ASP A 168 -8.04 -6.19 -4.76
N LEU A 169 -8.86 -7.24 -4.63
CA LEU A 169 -8.48 -8.61 -5.03
C LEU A 169 -8.31 -8.81 -6.54
N THR A 170 -8.48 -7.80 -7.37
CA THR A 170 -8.09 -7.88 -8.77
C THR A 170 -6.55 -7.87 -8.93
N THR A 171 -5.82 -7.38 -7.92
CA THR A 171 -4.36 -7.34 -7.90
C THR A 171 -3.77 -8.54 -7.14
N GLU A 172 -2.65 -9.07 -7.62
CA GLU A 172 -1.94 -10.19 -6.99
C GLU A 172 -1.39 -9.78 -5.62
N ALA A 173 -0.83 -8.58 -5.50
CA ALA A 173 -0.29 -8.07 -4.25
C ALA A 173 -1.35 -7.99 -3.13
N ALA A 174 -2.57 -7.52 -3.45
CA ALA A 174 -3.65 -7.50 -2.47
C ALA A 174 -4.07 -8.90 -2.05
N ARG A 175 -4.13 -9.87 -2.99
CA ARG A 175 -4.40 -11.28 -2.66
C ARG A 175 -3.36 -11.83 -1.69
N VAL A 176 -2.07 -11.58 -1.96
CA VAL A 176 -0.97 -12.01 -1.06
C VAL A 176 -1.12 -11.38 0.33
N ARG A 177 -1.29 -10.05 0.41
CA ARG A 177 -1.39 -9.34 1.70
C ARG A 177 -2.60 -9.72 2.53
N THR A 178 -3.73 -10.02 1.88
CA THR A 178 -5.01 -10.27 2.57
C THR A 178 -5.30 -11.75 2.81
N ALA A 179 -4.59 -12.66 2.14
CA ALA A 179 -4.79 -14.10 2.29
C ALA A 179 -4.76 -14.58 3.76
N PRO A 180 -3.89 -14.08 4.66
CA PRO A 180 -3.91 -14.50 6.06
C PRO A 180 -5.27 -14.29 6.73
N TYR A 181 -6.00 -13.26 6.32
CA TYR A 181 -7.26 -12.82 6.93
C TYR A 181 -8.48 -13.66 6.51
N LEU A 182 -8.33 -14.52 5.50
CA LEU A 182 -9.41 -15.30 4.91
C LEU A 182 -10.27 -16.04 5.93
N LEU A 183 -9.62 -16.64 6.96
CA LEU A 183 -10.29 -17.44 7.97
C LEU A 183 -10.48 -16.69 9.31
N TRP A 184 -10.03 -15.43 9.43
CA TRP A 184 -10.06 -14.69 10.70
C TRP A 184 -11.38 -13.94 10.89
N ASN A 185 -11.77 -13.76 12.15
CA ASN A 185 -12.77 -12.76 12.52
C ASN A 185 -12.05 -11.42 12.77
N ARG A 186 -12.20 -10.51 11.83
CA ARG A 186 -11.54 -9.21 11.83
C ARG A 186 -12.44 -8.08 12.33
N ASN A 187 -13.43 -8.40 13.16
CA ASN A 187 -14.39 -7.44 13.72
C ASN A 187 -15.14 -6.60 12.65
N ASN A 188 -15.37 -7.22 11.50
CA ASN A 188 -16.14 -6.63 10.42
C ASN A 188 -17.52 -7.33 10.31
N PRO A 189 -18.60 -6.73 10.82
CA PRO A 189 -19.92 -7.36 10.84
C PRO A 189 -20.52 -7.52 9.43
N MET A 190 -19.99 -6.81 8.42
CA MET A 190 -20.48 -6.87 7.04
C MET A 190 -20.07 -8.16 6.30
N VAL A 191 -19.04 -8.88 6.80
CA VAL A 191 -18.50 -10.07 6.10
C VAL A 191 -18.48 -11.34 6.95
N GLY A 192 -18.96 -11.28 8.18
CA GLY A 192 -18.98 -12.40 9.10
C GLY A 192 -17.62 -12.75 9.73
N GLY A 193 -17.66 -13.70 10.66
CA GLY A 193 -16.50 -14.12 11.46
C GLY A 193 -15.70 -15.28 10.85
N VAL A 194 -15.19 -16.16 11.73
CA VAL A 194 -14.55 -17.42 11.38
C VAL A 194 -15.58 -18.34 10.71
N PRO A 195 -15.29 -18.93 9.53
CA PRO A 195 -16.21 -19.90 8.94
C PRO A 195 -16.40 -21.12 9.85
N SER A 196 -17.54 -21.80 9.79
CA SER A 196 -17.79 -22.98 10.62
C SER A 196 -17.05 -24.21 10.14
N THR A 197 -17.01 -24.40 8.82
CA THR A 197 -16.30 -25.51 8.15
C THR A 197 -15.64 -25.05 6.88
N CYS A 198 -14.51 -25.67 6.56
CA CYS A 198 -13.88 -25.53 5.24
C CYS A 198 -13.40 -26.90 4.74
N GLU A 199 -13.47 -27.11 3.43
CA GLU A 199 -12.87 -28.26 2.76
C GLU A 199 -11.48 -27.90 2.24
N PHE A 200 -10.52 -28.78 2.49
CA PHE A 200 -9.14 -28.63 2.06
C PHE A 200 -8.71 -29.83 1.21
N GLN A 201 -7.97 -29.55 0.16
CA GLN A 201 -7.22 -30.58 -0.57
C GLN A 201 -5.93 -30.88 0.18
N VAL A 202 -5.81 -32.11 0.70
CA VAL A 202 -4.61 -32.62 1.39
C VAL A 202 -4.03 -33.73 0.54
N GLY A 203 -2.95 -33.44 -0.17
CA GLY A 203 -2.42 -34.32 -1.21
C GLY A 203 -3.49 -34.55 -2.30
N ARG A 204 -3.92 -35.81 -2.52
CA ARG A 204 -4.93 -36.15 -3.52
C ARG A 204 -6.36 -36.26 -2.97
N ARG A 205 -6.60 -35.94 -1.68
CA ARG A 205 -7.88 -36.13 -1.01
C ARG A 205 -8.46 -34.83 -0.51
N ALA A 206 -9.73 -34.59 -0.79
CA ALA A 206 -10.50 -33.53 -0.15
C ALA A 206 -10.92 -33.99 1.26
N ARG A 207 -10.82 -33.07 2.24
CA ARG A 207 -11.23 -33.32 3.63
C ARG A 207 -11.87 -32.05 4.19
N GLU A 208 -12.98 -32.24 4.90
CA GLU A 208 -13.63 -31.18 5.66
C GLU A 208 -13.01 -31.04 7.07
N TYR A 209 -12.83 -29.79 7.48
CA TYR A 209 -12.33 -29.40 8.80
C TYR A 209 -13.27 -28.41 9.46
N LYS A 210 -13.55 -28.59 10.74
CA LYS A 210 -14.25 -27.60 11.55
C LYS A 210 -13.29 -26.47 11.91
N MET A 211 -13.71 -25.23 11.70
CA MET A 211 -12.95 -24.03 12.03
C MET A 211 -13.43 -23.49 13.37
N SER A 212 -12.91 -24.03 14.48
CA SER A 212 -13.30 -23.60 15.82
C SER A 212 -12.58 -22.30 16.20
N PRO A 213 -13.31 -21.21 16.52
CA PRO A 213 -12.69 -19.95 16.93
C PRO A 213 -11.80 -20.10 18.16
N GLN A 214 -10.61 -19.54 18.10
CA GLN A 214 -9.66 -19.41 19.20
C GLN A 214 -9.48 -17.93 19.53
N PRO A 215 -9.07 -17.58 20.75
CA PRO A 215 -8.66 -16.21 21.07
C PRO A 215 -7.53 -15.75 20.17
N ALA A 216 -7.66 -14.55 19.60
CA ALA A 216 -6.66 -13.92 18.78
C ALA A 216 -5.72 -13.08 19.67
N THR A 217 -4.49 -13.55 19.89
CA THR A 217 -3.45 -12.74 20.55
C THR A 217 -2.55 -12.07 19.52
N ALA A 218 -2.01 -10.91 19.86
CA ALA A 218 -1.10 -10.18 18.98
C ALA A 218 0.06 -11.06 18.49
N ALA A 219 0.70 -11.80 19.40
CA ALA A 219 1.83 -12.65 19.08
C ALA A 219 1.47 -13.79 18.10
N ASN A 220 0.30 -14.43 18.31
CA ASN A 220 -0.15 -15.52 17.43
C ASN A 220 -0.52 -15.02 16.03
N LEU A 221 -1.20 -13.87 15.96
CA LEU A 221 -1.57 -13.27 14.69
C LEU A 221 -0.34 -12.78 13.92
N GLU A 222 0.62 -12.16 14.59
CA GLU A 222 1.89 -11.73 14.01
C GLU A 222 2.69 -12.92 13.45
N ALA A 223 2.83 -14.00 14.24
CA ALA A 223 3.50 -15.22 13.78
C ALA A 223 2.80 -15.82 12.54
N ALA A 224 1.47 -15.85 12.55
CA ALA A 224 0.67 -16.35 11.44
C ALA A 224 0.81 -15.47 10.18
N TYR A 225 0.81 -14.14 10.34
CA TYR A 225 1.00 -13.20 9.25
C TYR A 225 2.38 -13.36 8.61
N ARG A 226 3.45 -13.37 9.42
CA ARG A 226 4.84 -13.54 8.95
C ARG A 226 5.11 -14.89 8.28
N ALA A 227 4.41 -15.93 8.67
CA ALA A 227 4.49 -17.23 7.99
C ALA A 227 3.76 -17.25 6.63
N SER A 228 2.88 -16.29 6.40
CA SER A 228 2.02 -16.21 5.20
C SER A 228 2.56 -15.23 4.16
N VAL A 229 3.06 -14.07 4.62
CA VAL A 229 3.50 -12.94 3.80
C VAL A 229 4.95 -12.62 4.16
N PHE A 230 5.79 -12.47 3.15
CA PHE A 230 7.13 -11.96 3.38
C PHE A 230 7.02 -10.58 4.03
N THR A 231 7.66 -10.43 5.17
CA THR A 231 7.74 -9.18 5.91
C THR A 231 9.22 -8.92 6.17
N PRO A 232 9.81 -7.89 5.59
CA PRO A 232 11.19 -7.54 5.88
C PRO A 232 11.34 -7.29 7.38
N GLY A 233 12.51 -7.64 7.92
CA GLY A 233 12.89 -7.29 9.28
C GLY A 233 13.07 -5.78 9.47
N ALA A 234 13.88 -5.36 10.44
CA ALA A 234 14.33 -3.97 10.52
C ALA A 234 14.93 -3.54 9.18
N THR A 235 14.74 -2.26 8.82
CA THR A 235 15.21 -1.69 7.56
C THR A 235 16.61 -2.18 7.23
N LYS A 236 16.74 -2.86 6.10
CA LYS A 236 17.99 -3.42 5.66
C LYS A 236 18.48 -2.68 4.43
N LEU A 237 19.44 -1.82 4.63
CA LEU A 237 20.23 -1.17 3.59
C LEU A 237 21.64 -1.74 3.72
N SER A 238 22.00 -2.70 2.89
CA SER A 238 23.29 -3.39 3.03
C SER A 238 23.73 -4.07 1.73
N ILE A 239 25.01 -4.38 1.66
CA ILE A 239 25.59 -5.22 0.62
C ILE A 239 26.19 -6.44 1.29
N GLU A 240 25.86 -7.63 0.82
CA GLU A 240 26.44 -8.89 1.28
C GLU A 240 26.91 -9.75 0.09
N GLN A 241 27.73 -10.73 0.34
CA GLN A 241 28.13 -11.73 -0.64
C GLN A 241 27.37 -13.03 -0.39
N VAL A 242 26.66 -13.52 -1.40
CA VAL A 242 25.93 -14.79 -1.36
C VAL A 242 26.41 -15.65 -2.53
N ASP A 243 27.03 -16.77 -2.25
CA ASP A 243 27.59 -17.68 -3.26
C ASP A 243 28.48 -16.98 -4.30
N GLY A 244 29.32 -16.05 -3.82
CA GLY A 244 30.27 -15.29 -4.64
C GLY A 244 29.63 -14.16 -5.48
N ARG A 245 28.36 -13.84 -5.26
CA ARG A 245 27.64 -12.74 -5.93
C ARG A 245 27.28 -11.64 -4.94
N PRO A 246 27.47 -10.37 -5.30
CA PRO A 246 26.98 -9.27 -4.46
C PRO A 246 25.47 -9.19 -4.48
N TRP A 247 24.88 -9.01 -3.29
CA TRP A 247 23.47 -8.73 -3.05
C TRP A 247 23.34 -7.35 -2.43
N VAL A 248 22.63 -6.47 -3.10
CA VAL A 248 22.32 -5.12 -2.64
C VAL A 248 20.89 -5.14 -2.11
N HIS A 249 20.74 -5.09 -0.80
CA HIS A 249 19.44 -5.12 -0.14
C HIS A 249 18.90 -3.72 0.09
N VAL A 250 17.69 -3.46 -0.39
CA VAL A 250 16.95 -2.22 -0.18
C VAL A 250 15.48 -2.58 0.07
N ASN A 251 15.13 -2.83 1.30
CA ASN A 251 13.75 -3.18 1.66
C ASN A 251 12.91 -1.99 2.16
N SER A 252 13.41 -0.78 2.04
CA SER A 252 12.69 0.46 2.29
C SER A 252 13.33 1.62 1.55
N LEU A 253 12.54 2.39 0.83
CA LEU A 253 12.93 3.67 0.23
C LEU A 253 12.46 4.86 1.08
N GLU A 254 11.91 4.59 2.26
CA GLU A 254 11.44 5.60 3.18
C GLU A 254 12.58 6.46 3.77
N ASP A 255 12.24 7.63 4.30
CA ASP A 255 13.19 8.54 4.91
C ASP A 255 13.78 7.96 6.18
N ASN A 256 15.05 7.59 6.13
CA ASN A 256 15.80 7.14 7.28
C ASN A 256 17.27 7.59 7.19
N ALA A 257 17.92 7.71 8.34
CA ALA A 257 19.30 8.18 8.47
C ALA A 257 20.36 7.21 7.88
N GLY A 258 19.95 6.02 7.43
CA GLY A 258 20.88 5.00 6.92
C GLY A 258 21.30 5.22 5.47
N TRP A 259 20.61 6.06 4.71
CA TRP A 259 20.85 6.20 3.27
C TRP A 259 22.23 6.73 2.91
N ASP A 260 22.72 7.76 3.61
CA ASP A 260 24.04 8.34 3.31
C ASP A 260 25.15 7.30 3.56
N ALA A 261 25.09 6.58 4.68
CA ALA A 261 26.02 5.51 4.98
C ALA A 261 25.94 4.36 3.97
N PHE A 262 24.74 4.02 3.52
CA PHE A 262 24.52 3.00 2.50
C PHE A 262 25.08 3.43 1.15
N TYR A 263 24.87 4.66 0.73
CA TYR A 263 25.47 5.18 -0.51
C TYR A 263 26.99 5.16 -0.45
N ALA A 264 27.60 5.54 0.68
CA ALA A 264 29.04 5.45 0.85
C ALA A 264 29.52 3.97 0.78
N GLN A 265 28.74 3.02 1.31
CA GLN A 265 29.03 1.60 1.16
C GLN A 265 28.96 1.14 -0.31
N VAL A 266 27.94 1.56 -1.05
CA VAL A 266 27.82 1.28 -2.51
C VAL A 266 29.03 1.83 -3.25
N GLU A 267 29.42 3.07 -3.01
CA GLU A 267 30.56 3.73 -3.65
C GLU A 267 31.88 3.03 -3.33
N SER A 268 32.09 2.61 -2.07
CA SER A 268 33.31 1.88 -1.66
C SER A 268 33.44 0.51 -2.32
N GLN A 269 32.33 -0.12 -2.74
CA GLN A 269 32.30 -1.43 -3.38
C GLN A 269 31.99 -1.36 -4.90
N ILE A 270 31.99 -0.18 -5.49
CA ILE A 270 31.48 0.03 -6.84
C ILE A 270 32.22 -0.81 -7.89
N ALA A 271 33.51 -0.97 -7.78
CA ALA A 271 34.31 -1.80 -8.71
C ALA A 271 33.86 -3.28 -8.65
N THR A 272 33.59 -3.80 -7.46
CA THR A 272 33.06 -5.15 -7.26
C THR A 272 31.67 -5.31 -7.84
N LEU A 273 30.77 -4.35 -7.58
CA LEU A 273 29.39 -4.38 -8.09
C LEU A 273 29.35 -4.35 -9.62
N ARG A 274 30.13 -3.47 -10.25
CA ARG A 274 30.18 -3.32 -11.72
C ARG A 274 30.86 -4.48 -12.42
N GLY A 275 31.92 -5.04 -11.80
CA GLY A 275 32.69 -6.14 -12.38
C GLY A 275 32.12 -7.53 -12.12
N ALA A 276 31.07 -7.66 -11.28
CA ALA A 276 30.48 -8.94 -10.98
C ALA A 276 29.81 -9.57 -12.21
N GLN A 277 29.96 -10.89 -12.39
CA GLN A 277 29.28 -11.63 -13.45
C GLN A 277 27.77 -11.74 -13.20
N GLY A 278 27.36 -11.62 -11.93
CA GLY A 278 25.97 -11.58 -11.48
C GLY A 278 25.81 -10.65 -10.28
N LEU A 279 24.82 -9.78 -10.33
CA LEU A 279 24.45 -8.84 -9.26
C LEU A 279 22.97 -9.04 -8.92
N VAL A 280 22.65 -9.10 -7.64
CA VAL A 280 21.26 -9.10 -7.16
C VAL A 280 20.96 -7.74 -6.50
N ILE A 281 19.85 -7.11 -6.89
CA ILE A 281 19.26 -5.96 -6.20
C ILE A 281 17.96 -6.45 -5.59
N ASP A 282 17.92 -6.62 -4.27
CA ASP A 282 16.75 -7.13 -3.56
C ASP A 282 15.89 -5.97 -3.06
N LEU A 283 14.77 -5.76 -3.76
CA LEU A 283 13.75 -4.75 -3.48
C LEU A 283 12.49 -5.36 -2.85
N ARG A 284 12.53 -6.59 -2.34
CA ARG A 284 11.38 -7.18 -1.66
C ARG A 284 11.03 -6.36 -0.42
N GLY A 285 9.75 -6.00 -0.28
CA GLY A 285 9.26 -5.16 0.80
C GLY A 285 9.70 -3.70 0.71
N ALA A 286 10.21 -3.24 -0.43
CA ALA A 286 10.71 -1.88 -0.60
C ALA A 286 9.56 -0.86 -0.68
N GLU A 287 9.03 -0.50 0.47
CA GLU A 287 8.07 0.60 0.59
C GLU A 287 8.70 1.92 0.14
N GLY A 288 7.92 2.74 -0.59
CA GLY A 288 8.39 3.98 -1.18
C GLY A 288 7.37 5.12 -1.12
N GLY A 289 6.67 5.29 0.00
CA GLY A 289 5.65 6.34 0.17
C GLY A 289 6.19 7.74 0.45
N SER A 290 7.45 7.89 0.85
CA SER A 290 8.03 9.20 1.15
C SER A 290 8.33 10.03 -0.11
N VAL A 291 8.37 11.34 0.04
CA VAL A 291 8.64 12.28 -1.06
C VAL A 291 10.00 12.07 -1.73
N ASN A 292 10.96 11.49 -1.02
CA ASN A 292 12.31 11.22 -1.53
C ASN A 292 12.51 9.78 -2.03
N ALA A 293 11.50 8.93 -1.98
CA ALA A 293 11.64 7.50 -2.29
C ALA A 293 12.15 7.27 -3.72
N THR A 294 11.53 7.91 -4.72
CA THR A 294 11.96 7.83 -6.12
C THR A 294 13.38 8.35 -6.30
N SER A 295 13.74 9.46 -5.65
CA SER A 295 15.09 10.03 -5.72
C SER A 295 16.14 9.09 -5.13
N ARG A 296 15.81 8.34 -4.09
CA ARG A 296 16.69 7.33 -3.49
C ARG A 296 16.92 6.14 -4.42
N GLY A 297 15.86 5.62 -5.00
CA GLY A 297 15.99 4.55 -5.98
C GLY A 297 16.82 4.96 -7.20
N TYR A 298 16.57 6.15 -7.73
CA TYR A 298 17.38 6.70 -8.82
C TYR A 298 18.81 7.00 -8.40
N GLY A 299 19.01 7.50 -7.17
CA GLY A 299 20.34 7.73 -6.59
C GLY A 299 21.16 6.45 -6.48
N LEU A 300 20.54 5.33 -6.13
CA LEU A 300 21.18 4.02 -6.15
C LEU A 300 21.54 3.58 -7.57
N ALA A 301 20.61 3.69 -8.52
CA ALA A 301 20.86 3.36 -9.90
C ALA A 301 21.98 4.23 -10.50
N ASN A 302 21.99 5.53 -10.22
CA ASN A 302 23.03 6.46 -10.67
C ASN A 302 24.42 6.12 -10.13
N ARG A 303 24.53 5.55 -8.92
CA ARG A 303 25.80 5.10 -8.37
C ARG A 303 26.28 3.82 -9.04
N ILE A 304 25.38 2.88 -9.25
CA ILE A 304 25.75 1.58 -9.87
C ILE A 304 26.05 1.76 -11.37
N TRP A 305 25.21 2.48 -12.13
CA TRP A 305 25.36 2.63 -13.57
C TRP A 305 25.99 3.96 -14.03
N THR A 306 26.09 4.97 -13.25
CA THR A 306 26.46 6.37 -13.48
C THR A 306 25.28 7.24 -13.95
N PRO A 307 25.27 8.53 -13.54
CA PRO A 307 24.24 9.47 -13.96
C PRO A 307 24.16 9.66 -15.49
N GLU A 308 25.31 9.71 -16.16
CA GLU A 308 25.42 9.90 -17.62
C GLU A 308 24.79 8.74 -18.38
N PHE A 309 24.90 7.52 -17.85
CA PHE A 309 24.31 6.32 -18.45
C PHE A 309 22.81 6.21 -18.17
N THR A 310 22.35 6.59 -16.98
CA THR A 310 20.96 6.42 -16.56
C THR A 310 20.05 7.53 -17.06
N VAL A 311 20.55 8.76 -17.24
CA VAL A 311 19.72 9.95 -17.51
C VAL A 311 18.87 9.82 -18.77
N SER A 312 19.44 9.26 -19.85
CA SER A 312 18.72 9.03 -21.10
C SER A 312 17.74 7.84 -21.05
N ARG A 313 17.81 7.04 -20.00
CA ARG A 313 16.97 5.86 -19.77
C ARG A 313 15.88 6.10 -18.72
N GLN A 314 15.91 7.27 -18.08
CA GLN A 314 14.84 7.66 -17.17
C GLN A 314 13.52 7.83 -17.93
N PRO A 315 12.38 7.38 -17.38
CA PRO A 315 11.10 7.58 -18.03
C PRO A 315 10.81 9.08 -18.18
N GLU A 316 10.26 9.44 -19.33
CA GLU A 316 9.77 10.80 -19.58
C GLU A 316 8.56 11.04 -18.66
N ALA A 317 8.54 12.20 -17.99
CA ALA A 317 7.39 12.55 -17.14
C ALA A 317 6.19 13.08 -17.98
N GLY A 318 6.43 13.48 -19.25
CA GLY A 318 5.36 13.94 -20.14
C GLY A 318 4.62 15.16 -19.60
N GLN A 319 3.29 15.09 -19.60
CA GLN A 319 2.40 16.16 -19.11
C GLN A 319 1.67 15.73 -17.85
N ILE A 320 1.63 16.64 -16.89
CA ILE A 320 0.89 16.46 -15.63
C ILE A 320 -0.34 17.38 -15.66
N THR A 321 -1.52 16.81 -15.55
CA THR A 321 -2.78 17.52 -15.48
C THR A 321 -3.19 17.71 -14.03
N TYR A 322 -3.37 18.95 -13.61
CA TYR A 322 -3.81 19.33 -12.26
C TYR A 322 -5.33 19.59 -12.24
N ARG A 323 -6.01 19.14 -11.20
CA ARG A 323 -7.40 19.47 -10.94
C ARG A 323 -7.49 20.86 -10.30
N ALA A 324 -7.97 21.86 -11.04
CA ALA A 324 -8.05 23.25 -10.59
C ALA A 324 -9.25 23.45 -9.64
N THR A 325 -8.99 23.37 -8.34
CA THR A 325 -9.96 23.69 -7.28
C THR A 325 -9.31 24.54 -6.20
N ALA A 326 -10.11 25.28 -5.43
CA ALA A 326 -9.62 26.08 -4.31
C ALA A 326 -8.92 25.19 -3.25
N ALA A 327 -9.47 24.00 -2.98
CA ALA A 327 -8.88 23.07 -2.01
C ALA A 327 -7.49 22.56 -2.46
N ASN A 328 -7.35 22.13 -3.71
CA ASN A 328 -6.07 21.69 -4.26
C ASN A 328 -5.05 22.85 -4.30
N ARG A 329 -5.48 24.03 -4.72
CA ARG A 329 -4.65 25.26 -4.68
C ARG A 329 -4.15 25.54 -3.26
N GLN A 330 -5.02 25.44 -2.25
CA GLN A 330 -4.66 25.70 -0.86
C GLN A 330 -3.61 24.70 -0.37
N TRP A 331 -3.75 23.43 -0.72
CA TRP A 331 -2.76 22.40 -0.36
C TRP A 331 -1.35 22.74 -0.89
N PHE A 332 -1.24 23.19 -2.16
CA PHE A 332 0.04 23.62 -2.73
C PHE A 332 0.58 24.88 -2.05
N ALA A 333 -0.29 25.84 -1.72
CA ALA A 333 0.11 27.05 -1.00
C ALA A 333 0.65 26.73 0.40
N ASP A 334 -0.02 25.83 1.12
CA ASP A 334 0.42 25.40 2.46
C ASP A 334 1.74 24.60 2.38
N THR A 335 1.90 23.80 1.34
CA THR A 335 3.15 23.07 1.09
C THR A 335 4.27 24.04 0.76
N LEU A 336 4.06 25.04 -0.07
CA LEU A 336 5.03 26.10 -0.36
C LEU A 336 5.43 26.85 0.90
N ASN A 337 4.47 27.22 1.73
CA ASN A 337 4.74 27.92 3.00
C ASN A 337 5.61 27.06 3.94
N ARG A 338 5.34 25.75 4.04
CA ARG A 338 6.18 24.84 4.84
C ARG A 338 7.61 24.77 4.29
N MET A 339 7.76 24.62 2.97
CA MET A 339 9.08 24.58 2.32
C MET A 339 9.88 25.87 2.59
N GLN A 340 9.25 27.02 2.47
CA GLN A 340 9.87 28.32 2.69
C GLN A 340 10.18 28.60 4.15
N SER A 341 9.48 27.94 5.08
CA SER A 341 9.68 28.09 6.52
C SER A 341 10.84 27.23 7.06
N ASP A 342 11.34 26.26 6.31
CA ASP A 342 12.51 25.44 6.68
C ASP A 342 13.77 25.99 6.02
N PRO A 343 14.71 26.60 6.78
CA PRO A 343 15.92 27.18 6.22
C PRO A 343 16.81 26.18 5.46
N ARG A 344 16.81 24.90 5.89
CA ARG A 344 17.58 23.85 5.20
C ARG A 344 16.95 23.53 3.86
N PHE A 345 15.62 23.41 3.81
CA PHE A 345 14.91 23.17 2.57
C PHE A 345 15.11 24.31 1.56
N VAL A 346 15.09 25.56 2.03
CA VAL A 346 15.36 26.74 1.18
C VAL A 346 16.76 26.68 0.59
N GLN A 347 17.75 26.26 1.35
CA GLN A 347 19.14 26.17 0.90
C GLN A 347 19.37 25.01 -0.07
N GLU A 348 18.75 23.85 0.16
CA GLU A 348 19.03 22.60 -0.56
C GLU A 348 18.08 22.34 -1.75
N SER A 349 16.91 22.98 -1.76
CA SER A 349 15.81 22.64 -2.67
C SER A 349 15.18 23.86 -3.36
N ALA A 350 15.94 24.91 -3.63
CA ALA A 350 15.44 26.11 -4.30
C ALA A 350 14.66 25.81 -5.62
N PRO A 351 15.11 24.91 -6.51
CA PRO A 351 14.34 24.59 -7.72
C PRO A 351 12.95 23.97 -7.44
N VAL A 352 12.80 23.21 -6.36
CA VAL A 352 11.50 22.63 -5.94
C VAL A 352 10.57 23.71 -5.44
N ILE A 353 11.10 24.70 -4.71
CA ILE A 353 10.34 25.87 -4.26
C ILE A 353 9.85 26.68 -5.47
N GLU A 354 10.72 26.98 -6.42
CA GLU A 354 10.36 27.70 -7.67
C GLU A 354 9.29 26.95 -8.46
N GLN A 355 9.42 25.64 -8.60
CA GLN A 355 8.42 24.81 -9.27
C GLN A 355 7.09 24.86 -8.53
N THR A 356 7.08 24.77 -7.20
CA THR A 356 5.85 24.84 -6.40
C THR A 356 5.20 26.22 -6.49
N GLN A 357 5.97 27.31 -6.50
CA GLN A 357 5.48 28.66 -6.77
C GLN A 357 4.80 28.77 -8.15
N ALA A 358 5.43 28.23 -9.17
CA ALA A 358 4.85 28.21 -10.53
C ALA A 358 3.53 27.43 -10.58
N ILE A 359 3.43 26.31 -9.84
CA ILE A 359 2.20 25.53 -9.73
C ILE A 359 1.10 26.34 -9.03
N VAL A 360 1.41 27.04 -7.93
CA VAL A 360 0.43 27.91 -7.23
C VAL A 360 -0.08 29.02 -8.15
N ALA A 361 0.84 29.69 -8.88
CA ALA A 361 0.46 30.73 -9.83
C ALA A 361 -0.42 30.18 -10.97
N ALA A 362 -0.14 28.96 -11.46
CA ALA A 362 -0.96 28.31 -12.48
C ALA A 362 -2.36 27.96 -11.95
N PHE A 363 -2.50 27.55 -10.69
CA PHE A 363 -3.80 27.39 -10.03
C PHE A 363 -4.58 28.70 -10.00
N ASP A 364 -3.94 29.81 -9.59
CA ASP A 364 -4.59 31.12 -9.52
C ASP A 364 -5.10 31.56 -10.90
N ALA A 365 -4.29 31.38 -11.94
CA ALA A 365 -4.67 31.70 -13.31
C ALA A 365 -5.84 30.82 -13.81
N ALA A 366 -5.77 29.52 -13.56
CA ALA A 366 -6.82 28.58 -13.97
C ALA A 366 -8.15 28.86 -13.27
N LEU A 367 -8.11 29.12 -11.96
CA LEU A 367 -9.32 29.46 -11.18
C LEU A 367 -9.95 30.79 -11.63
N ALA A 368 -9.13 31.82 -11.90
CA ALA A 368 -9.60 33.10 -12.40
C ALA A 368 -10.24 32.98 -13.78
N ALA A 369 -9.75 32.04 -14.62
CA ALA A 369 -10.30 31.74 -15.95
C ALA A 369 -11.49 30.75 -15.90
N GLY A 370 -11.91 30.26 -14.74
CA GLY A 370 -12.99 29.27 -14.59
C GLY A 370 -12.63 27.89 -15.19
N GLN A 371 -11.33 27.59 -15.34
CA GLN A 371 -10.88 26.30 -15.86
C GLN A 371 -10.97 25.22 -14.79
N GLN A 372 -11.34 24.01 -15.19
CA GLN A 372 -11.40 22.85 -14.29
C GLN A 372 -10.07 22.12 -14.13
N THR A 373 -9.17 22.31 -15.10
CA THR A 373 -7.83 21.72 -15.12
C THR A 373 -6.84 22.65 -15.77
N PHE A 374 -5.55 22.45 -15.48
CA PHE A 374 -4.44 23.02 -16.24
C PHE A 374 -3.34 21.97 -16.36
N VAL A 375 -2.41 22.18 -17.29
CA VAL A 375 -1.31 21.24 -17.59
C VAL A 375 0.00 21.91 -17.29
N MET A 376 0.88 21.18 -16.59
CA MET A 376 2.29 21.54 -16.43
C MET A 376 3.17 20.54 -17.18
N PRO A 377 4.27 21.00 -17.82
CA PRO A 377 5.23 20.07 -18.40
C PRO A 377 5.89 19.26 -17.29
N GLY A 378 6.03 17.97 -17.54
CA GLY A 378 6.88 17.12 -16.72
C GLY A 378 8.35 17.21 -17.17
N ARG A 379 9.20 16.34 -16.60
CA ARG A 379 10.61 16.27 -17.01
C ARG A 379 10.69 15.79 -18.47
N PRO A 380 11.42 16.53 -19.35
CA PRO A 380 11.62 16.09 -20.72
C PRO A 380 12.52 14.85 -20.78
N SER A 381 12.39 14.08 -21.86
CA SER A 381 13.35 13.04 -22.19
C SER A 381 14.73 13.65 -22.47
N VAL A 382 15.78 12.90 -22.14
CA VAL A 382 17.17 13.28 -22.40
C VAL A 382 17.70 12.36 -23.50
N ALA A 383 18.35 12.95 -24.52
CA ALA A 383 18.97 12.16 -25.56
C ALA A 383 20.06 11.22 -25.02
N ASP A 384 20.31 10.11 -25.72
CA ASP A 384 21.38 9.18 -25.33
C ASP A 384 22.74 9.92 -25.37
N THR A 385 23.41 9.85 -24.23
CA THR A 385 24.73 10.49 -24.05
C THR A 385 25.87 9.71 -24.71
N GLY A 386 25.61 8.48 -25.17
CA GLY A 386 26.65 7.55 -25.65
C GLY A 386 27.51 6.96 -24.55
N ALA A 387 27.18 7.17 -23.26
CA ALA A 387 27.91 6.60 -22.13
C ALA A 387 27.85 5.07 -22.17
N ALA A 388 28.99 4.40 -21.97
CA ALA A 388 29.07 2.94 -21.94
C ALA A 388 28.41 2.39 -20.69
N ASN A 389 27.82 1.19 -20.80
CA ASN A 389 27.30 0.46 -19.63
C ASN A 389 28.47 0.02 -18.71
N PRO A 390 28.58 0.53 -17.49
CA PRO A 390 29.66 0.12 -16.58
C PRO A 390 29.42 -1.22 -15.91
N VAL A 391 28.19 -1.76 -15.94
CA VAL A 391 27.82 -3.04 -15.31
C VAL A 391 28.01 -4.17 -16.31
N GLN A 392 28.92 -5.09 -16.02
CA GLN A 392 29.34 -6.11 -16.97
C GLN A 392 28.43 -7.34 -16.99
N GLY A 393 27.95 -7.77 -15.82
CA GLY A 393 27.22 -9.00 -15.67
C GLY A 393 25.70 -8.84 -15.74
N LYS A 394 25.03 -9.96 -15.56
CA LYS A 394 23.57 -10.03 -15.41
C LYS A 394 23.14 -9.41 -14.07
N VAL A 395 22.07 -8.62 -14.10
CA VAL A 395 21.46 -8.05 -12.89
C VAL A 395 20.08 -8.64 -12.70
N VAL A 396 19.86 -9.28 -11.56
CA VAL A 396 18.54 -9.75 -11.13
C VAL A 396 18.01 -8.77 -10.10
N VAL A 397 16.88 -8.14 -10.41
CA VAL A 397 16.13 -7.31 -9.46
C VAL A 397 15.02 -8.16 -8.88
N LEU A 398 15.15 -8.48 -7.59
CA LEU A 398 14.22 -9.33 -6.86
C LEU A 398 13.12 -8.45 -6.25
N VAL A 399 11.86 -8.74 -6.58
CA VAL A 399 10.69 -7.95 -6.21
C VAL A 399 9.58 -8.79 -5.62
N ASP A 400 8.68 -8.16 -4.87
CA ASP A 400 7.44 -8.73 -4.37
C ASP A 400 6.34 -7.67 -4.22
N GLY A 401 5.19 -8.07 -3.66
CA GLY A 401 4.05 -7.18 -3.42
C GLY A 401 4.30 -6.06 -2.40
N GLY A 402 5.46 -6.03 -1.75
CA GLY A 402 5.90 -4.94 -0.89
C GLY A 402 6.58 -3.79 -1.64
N CYS A 403 6.95 -3.99 -2.91
CA CYS A 403 7.47 -2.92 -3.77
C CYS A 403 6.32 -2.00 -4.18
N THR A 404 6.25 -0.80 -3.59
CA THR A 404 5.15 0.17 -3.73
C THR A 404 5.66 1.56 -4.09
N ASN A 405 4.84 2.39 -4.71
CA ASN A 405 5.10 3.82 -4.97
C ASN A 405 6.50 4.10 -5.58
N GLY A 406 7.39 4.77 -4.87
CA GLY A 406 8.75 5.10 -5.33
C GLY A 406 9.61 3.89 -5.69
N CYS A 407 9.30 2.68 -5.14
CA CYS A 407 9.90 1.44 -5.61
C CYS A 407 9.47 1.13 -7.04
N LEU A 408 8.20 1.30 -7.38
CA LEU A 408 7.71 1.12 -8.75
C LEU A 408 8.34 2.13 -9.71
N ASP A 409 8.51 3.40 -9.29
CA ASP A 409 9.21 4.41 -10.08
C ASP A 409 10.69 4.04 -10.30
N THR A 410 11.31 3.43 -9.28
CA THR A 410 12.67 2.89 -9.41
C THR A 410 12.73 1.77 -10.45
N LEU A 411 11.73 0.90 -10.49
CA LEU A 411 11.61 -0.14 -11.51
C LEU A 411 11.35 0.43 -12.90
N ASP A 412 10.65 1.56 -13.04
CA ASP A 412 10.46 2.26 -14.31
C ASP A 412 11.82 2.63 -14.96
N LEU A 413 12.85 2.89 -14.14
CA LEU A 413 14.22 3.08 -14.63
C LEU A 413 14.96 1.75 -14.80
N LEU A 414 14.99 0.89 -13.77
CA LEU A 414 15.81 -0.32 -13.76
C LEU A 414 15.46 -1.27 -14.90
N THR A 415 14.19 -1.40 -15.27
CA THR A 415 13.72 -2.26 -16.36
C THR A 415 14.17 -1.79 -17.75
N ARG A 416 14.65 -0.57 -17.88
CA ARG A 416 15.21 -0.01 -19.12
C ARG A 416 16.73 -0.14 -19.22
N LEU A 417 17.36 -0.60 -18.14
CA LEU A 417 18.81 -0.80 -18.13
C LEU A 417 19.16 -2.16 -18.77
N PRO A 418 20.23 -2.24 -19.55
CA PRO A 418 20.62 -3.50 -20.16
C PRO A 418 21.06 -4.50 -19.09
N ASN A 419 20.88 -5.80 -19.38
CA ASN A 419 21.22 -6.93 -18.53
C ASN A 419 20.36 -7.02 -17.24
N VAL A 420 19.36 -6.18 -17.03
CA VAL A 420 18.44 -6.23 -15.89
C VAL A 420 17.27 -7.15 -16.18
N GLN A 421 16.97 -8.03 -15.24
CA GLN A 421 15.79 -8.90 -15.25
C GLN A 421 15.08 -8.83 -13.91
N LEU A 422 13.74 -8.67 -13.96
CA LEU A 422 12.91 -8.76 -12.75
C LEU A 422 12.65 -10.23 -12.42
N ALA A 423 12.76 -10.56 -11.14
CA ALA A 423 12.47 -11.90 -10.61
C ALA A 423 11.73 -11.79 -9.27
N GLY A 424 11.05 -12.85 -8.85
CA GLY A 424 10.30 -12.89 -7.60
C GLY A 424 8.81 -13.04 -7.81
N SER A 425 7.98 -12.17 -7.24
CA SER A 425 6.53 -12.14 -7.44
C SER A 425 6.07 -10.78 -7.98
N ALA A 426 4.79 -10.67 -8.33
CA ALA A 426 4.21 -9.41 -8.77
C ALA A 426 4.39 -8.33 -7.69
N THR A 427 4.74 -7.12 -8.10
CA THR A 427 4.78 -5.94 -7.24
C THR A 427 3.37 -5.49 -6.88
N ASP A 428 3.26 -4.52 -5.98
CA ASP A 428 2.02 -3.77 -5.84
C ASP A 428 1.75 -2.95 -7.11
N VAL A 429 0.61 -2.30 -7.13
CA VAL A 429 0.17 -1.44 -8.23
C VAL A 429 0.19 0.02 -7.79
N ASP A 430 0.19 0.94 -8.76
CA ASP A 430 0.15 2.35 -8.48
C ASP A 430 -0.77 3.09 -9.46
N SER A 431 -1.33 4.21 -9.01
CA SER A 431 -2.27 5.04 -9.75
C SER A 431 -1.55 6.06 -10.64
N ILE A 432 -2.21 6.44 -11.75
CA ILE A 432 -1.82 7.64 -12.51
C ILE A 432 -2.25 8.93 -11.81
N PHE A 433 -3.14 8.86 -10.81
CA PHE A 433 -3.55 10.00 -10.00
C PHE A 433 -2.62 10.10 -8.80
N ILE A 434 -1.63 10.98 -8.89
CA ILE A 434 -0.45 11.02 -8.03
C ILE A 434 -0.45 12.20 -7.06
N GLU A 435 0.52 12.17 -6.13
CA GLU A 435 0.70 13.11 -5.02
C GLU A 435 -0.57 13.24 -4.17
N PRO A 436 -0.81 12.28 -3.28
CA PRO A 436 -2.00 12.32 -2.46
C PRO A 436 -1.96 13.47 -1.45
N THR A 437 -3.08 14.19 -1.37
CA THR A 437 -3.41 15.04 -0.24
C THR A 437 -4.06 14.20 0.85
N VAL A 438 -3.98 14.66 2.09
CA VAL A 438 -4.63 14.02 3.23
C VAL A 438 -5.54 15.02 3.91
N GLN A 439 -6.79 14.63 4.15
CA GLN A 439 -7.74 15.45 4.89
C GLN A 439 -8.41 14.64 5.99
N ARG A 440 -8.56 15.22 7.17
CA ARG A 440 -9.32 14.65 8.28
C ARG A 440 -10.81 14.62 7.94
N LEU A 441 -11.46 13.46 8.13
CA LEU A 441 -12.90 13.33 7.98
C LEU A 441 -13.66 13.86 9.21
N PRO A 442 -14.94 14.28 9.04
CA PRO A 442 -15.69 14.98 10.09
C PRO A 442 -15.84 14.21 11.41
N SER A 443 -15.91 12.89 11.37
CA SER A 443 -15.98 12.07 12.58
C SER A 443 -14.71 12.10 13.43
N ASN A 444 -13.57 12.49 12.86
CA ASN A 444 -12.22 12.35 13.40
C ASN A 444 -11.74 10.90 13.58
N TYR A 445 -12.45 9.89 13.03
CA TYR A 445 -12.05 8.47 13.08
C TYR A 445 -11.21 8.03 11.90
N SER A 446 -11.17 8.81 10.83
CA SER A 446 -10.40 8.47 9.63
C SER A 446 -9.87 9.72 8.93
N ASP A 447 -8.74 9.53 8.25
CA ASP A 447 -8.24 10.45 7.24
C ASP A 447 -8.56 9.89 5.86
N LEU A 448 -8.94 10.77 4.92
CA LEU A 448 -9.05 10.48 3.49
C LEU A 448 -7.77 10.92 2.79
N SER A 449 -7.21 10.04 1.96
CA SER A 449 -6.11 10.33 1.06
C SER A 449 -6.57 10.19 -0.39
N TYR A 450 -6.17 11.10 -1.28
CA TYR A 450 -6.44 11.00 -2.73
C TYR A 450 -5.48 11.86 -3.55
N GLY A 451 -5.15 11.40 -4.77
CA GLY A 451 -4.33 12.15 -5.72
C GLY A 451 -5.03 13.42 -6.21
N HIS A 452 -4.28 14.51 -6.41
CA HIS A 452 -4.83 15.79 -6.88
C HIS A 452 -4.34 16.22 -8.27
N LYS A 453 -3.51 15.40 -8.91
CA LYS A 453 -3.05 15.57 -10.29
C LYS A 453 -2.97 14.22 -11.01
N ALA A 454 -3.03 14.24 -12.34
CA ALA A 454 -3.01 13.07 -13.19
C ALA A 454 -1.78 13.06 -14.10
N TRP A 455 -1.03 11.96 -14.10
CA TRP A 455 0.04 11.69 -15.05
C TRP A 455 -0.46 10.70 -16.11
N THR A 456 -1.24 11.21 -17.06
CA THR A 456 -1.92 10.38 -18.07
C THR A 456 -0.99 9.77 -19.12
N THR A 457 0.21 10.31 -19.28
CA THR A 457 1.24 9.83 -20.21
C THR A 457 2.24 8.87 -19.56
N ARG A 458 2.01 8.48 -18.29
CA ARG A 458 2.86 7.53 -17.59
C ARG A 458 2.94 6.20 -18.34
N GLN A 459 4.14 5.66 -18.52
CA GLN A 459 4.35 4.40 -19.24
C GLN A 459 3.68 3.21 -18.52
N ARG A 460 3.81 3.14 -17.21
CA ARG A 460 3.09 2.23 -16.34
C ARG A 460 1.68 2.82 -16.11
N GLY A 461 0.67 2.21 -16.69
CA GLY A 461 -0.71 2.71 -16.64
C GLY A 461 -1.30 2.77 -15.23
N ASN A 462 -2.61 3.09 -15.15
CA ASN A 462 -3.33 3.12 -13.89
C ASN A 462 -3.50 1.72 -13.30
N ASN A 463 -3.30 1.58 -11.99
CA ASN A 463 -3.36 0.31 -11.27
C ASN A 463 -2.51 -0.79 -11.91
N GLN A 464 -1.35 -0.42 -12.41
CA GLN A 464 -0.39 -1.36 -12.97
C GLN A 464 0.88 -1.40 -12.10
N GLY A 465 1.37 -2.61 -11.90
CA GLY A 465 2.66 -2.92 -11.31
C GLY A 465 3.51 -3.71 -12.29
N TYR A 466 4.55 -4.33 -11.78
CA TYR A 466 5.44 -5.20 -12.54
C TYR A 466 5.18 -6.66 -12.20
N VAL A 467 5.16 -7.51 -13.23
CA VAL A 467 5.06 -8.96 -13.09
C VAL A 467 6.31 -9.57 -13.71
N PRO A 468 7.13 -10.32 -12.94
CA PRO A 468 8.26 -11.04 -13.51
C PRO A 468 7.83 -11.96 -14.66
N ALA A 469 8.68 -12.07 -15.68
CA ALA A 469 8.40 -12.95 -16.82
C ALA A 469 8.24 -14.43 -16.40
N GLN A 470 7.62 -15.22 -17.24
CA GLN A 470 7.52 -16.67 -17.03
C GLN A 470 8.91 -17.28 -16.85
N GLY A 471 9.08 -18.09 -15.81
CA GLY A 471 10.37 -18.67 -15.41
C GLY A 471 11.20 -17.81 -14.47
N LEU A 472 10.85 -16.52 -14.28
CA LEU A 472 11.42 -15.62 -13.29
C LEU A 472 10.48 -15.37 -12.11
N THR A 473 9.32 -16.02 -12.09
CA THR A 473 8.37 -15.96 -10.98
C THR A 473 8.72 -17.04 -9.95
N TYR A 474 8.90 -16.63 -8.69
CA TYR A 474 9.12 -17.56 -7.59
C TYR A 474 7.80 -18.18 -7.14
N THR A 475 7.71 -19.50 -7.18
CA THR A 475 6.50 -20.25 -6.83
C THR A 475 6.56 -20.91 -5.46
N GLY A 476 7.71 -20.82 -4.77
CA GLY A 476 7.93 -21.40 -3.44
C GLY A 476 7.36 -20.55 -2.29
N ASN A 477 7.81 -20.86 -1.08
CA ASN A 477 7.47 -20.07 0.09
C ASN A 477 8.35 -18.79 0.15
N PRO A 478 7.82 -17.58 -0.03
CA PRO A 478 8.61 -16.35 -0.03
C PRO A 478 9.21 -16.01 1.35
N THR A 479 8.72 -16.64 2.42
CA THR A 479 9.25 -16.46 3.78
C THR A 479 10.42 -17.41 4.10
N ASP A 480 10.74 -18.35 3.20
CA ASP A 480 11.91 -19.24 3.29
C ASP A 480 13.08 -18.61 2.54
N GLU A 481 13.86 -17.81 3.25
CA GLU A 481 14.99 -17.07 2.67
C GLU A 481 16.05 -17.98 2.05
N ALA A 482 16.30 -19.15 2.63
CA ALA A 482 17.27 -20.11 2.08
C ALA A 482 16.79 -20.66 0.73
N ALA A 483 15.53 -21.01 0.62
CA ALA A 483 14.94 -21.49 -0.62
C ALA A 483 14.89 -20.39 -1.70
N VAL A 484 14.59 -19.14 -1.31
CA VAL A 484 14.61 -17.99 -2.24
C VAL A 484 16.02 -17.77 -2.77
N ARG A 485 17.06 -17.76 -1.91
CA ARG A 485 18.46 -17.58 -2.32
C ARG A 485 18.94 -18.69 -3.25
N ALA A 486 18.62 -19.94 -2.92
CA ALA A 486 18.96 -21.08 -3.78
C ALA A 486 18.30 -20.95 -5.16
N TRP A 487 17.03 -20.58 -5.21
CA TRP A 487 16.33 -20.33 -6.48
C TRP A 487 16.94 -19.18 -7.27
N VAL A 488 17.23 -18.03 -6.65
CA VAL A 488 17.87 -16.89 -7.32
C VAL A 488 19.23 -17.32 -7.89
N GLY A 489 19.98 -18.18 -7.19
CA GLY A 489 21.21 -18.76 -7.69
C GLY A 489 21.08 -19.48 -9.04
N THR A 490 19.91 -20.05 -9.33
CA THR A 490 19.62 -20.75 -10.61
C THR A 490 19.35 -19.81 -11.78
N LEU A 491 19.17 -18.53 -11.51
CA LEU A 491 18.85 -17.53 -12.53
C LEU A 491 20.11 -17.00 -13.26
N PHE A 492 21.30 -17.32 -12.79
CA PHE A 492 22.57 -16.92 -13.38
C PHE A 492 23.22 -18.07 -14.13
#